data_4e65667aef33a99e56b6a5c931d1bd6a
#
_entry.id   4e65667aef33a99e56b6a5c931d1bd6a
#
_cell.length_a   1.000
_cell.length_b   1.000
_cell.length_c   1.000
_cell.angle_alpha   90.00
_cell.angle_beta   90.00
_cell.angle_gamma   90.00
#
_symmetry.space_group_name_H-M   'P 1'
#
loop_
_entity.id
_entity.type
_entity.pdbx_description
1 polymer ?
#
loop_
_entity_poly.entity_id
_entity_poly.type
_entity_poly.pdbx_seq_one_letter_code
_entity_poly.pdbx_strand_id
1 'polypeptide(L)'
;TGTPVWLVTRYAEVRQVLMDPRFDRRSLHAENAPPLLLVPNLLDDPNGLVNQDGPAHQRLRSTVQRAFTPRVVARWRPWVASVVSVLLDDFAALPRPADIVQGFTRPLPVSVICRLMGLDHLDRDRIRHWADHALSGGAHTAEEVRAAMTDFGAFAAALIAERRKEPGDDLVSGLIAAGDELGIEERQLITLTLGLVVAGHETTMSALGNAVVYLLTDGRDGWPLLARDEEAAATAAEQLLRTVPLSEGRVLPGLIRRAVADVEVGGVLIPAGSVVAVQTNSAGRDPDVYPPGPPDLSAPLTAPGIAFGAGPHHCLGAWLARLELELALHHLAARFPRLRAEFTPETIEWRVGQMTRSPLRLPVSW
;
A
#
# COMPACT_ATOMS: atom_id res chain seq x y z
N THR A 1 19.46 -0.77 12.82
CA THR A 1 19.48 -1.71 13.96
C THR A 1 20.70 -2.63 13.96
N GLY A 2 21.34 -2.86 12.79
CA GLY A 2 22.45 -3.81 12.65
C GLY A 2 22.05 -5.29 12.60
N THR A 3 20.77 -5.60 12.59
CA THR A 3 20.25 -6.97 12.46
C THR A 3 20.61 -7.56 11.11
N PRO A 4 21.32 -8.73 11.05
CA PRO A 4 21.57 -9.44 9.80
C PRO A 4 20.27 -9.90 9.16
N VAL A 5 20.15 -9.72 7.83
CA VAL A 5 18.95 -10.10 7.09
C VAL A 5 19.34 -10.85 5.82
N TRP A 6 18.71 -12.00 5.59
CA TRP A 6 18.78 -12.70 4.31
C TRP A 6 17.93 -11.97 3.28
N LEU A 7 18.52 -11.61 2.15
CA LEU A 7 17.80 -10.90 1.09
C LEU A 7 17.43 -11.85 -0.04
N VAL A 8 16.13 -11.99 -0.31
CA VAL A 8 15.59 -12.85 -1.38
C VAL A 8 15.04 -11.97 -2.50
N THR A 9 15.56 -12.12 -3.72
CA THR A 9 15.37 -11.18 -4.82
C THR A 9 14.75 -11.80 -6.08
N ARG A 10 14.86 -13.13 -6.28
CA ARG A 10 14.33 -13.81 -7.45
C ARG A 10 12.86 -14.17 -7.27
N TYR A 11 12.11 -14.17 -8.34
CA TYR A 11 10.66 -14.36 -8.34
C TYR A 11 10.22 -15.68 -7.69
N ALA A 12 10.85 -16.78 -8.06
CA ALA A 12 10.49 -18.11 -7.54
C ALA A 12 10.71 -18.20 -6.02
N GLU A 13 11.88 -17.76 -5.55
CA GLU A 13 12.27 -17.80 -4.14
C GLU A 13 11.47 -16.79 -3.30
N VAL A 14 11.16 -15.60 -3.84
CA VAL A 14 10.28 -14.64 -3.19
C VAL A 14 8.88 -15.24 -2.99
N ARG A 15 8.33 -15.90 -4.00
CA ARG A 15 7.06 -16.62 -3.86
C ARG A 15 7.14 -17.76 -2.86
N GLN A 16 8.23 -18.54 -2.89
CA GLN A 16 8.47 -19.61 -1.92
C GLN A 16 8.39 -19.06 -0.50
N VAL A 17 9.18 -18.05 -0.16
CA VAL A 17 9.22 -17.46 1.19
C VAL A 17 7.85 -16.89 1.61
N LEU A 18 7.11 -16.27 0.69
CA LEU A 18 5.81 -15.69 1.01
C LEU A 18 4.69 -16.72 1.20
N MET A 19 4.85 -17.94 0.66
CA MET A 19 3.85 -18.99 0.70
C MET A 19 4.17 -20.10 1.71
N ASP A 20 5.43 -20.24 2.09
CA ASP A 20 5.88 -21.30 3.00
C ASP A 20 5.60 -20.91 4.47
N PRO A 21 4.79 -21.70 5.21
CA PRO A 21 4.44 -21.40 6.60
C PRO A 21 5.62 -21.44 7.57
N ARG A 22 6.79 -21.93 7.15
CA ARG A 22 8.03 -21.88 7.94
C ARG A 22 8.66 -20.48 7.94
N PHE A 23 8.14 -19.53 7.17
CA PHE A 23 8.49 -18.12 7.19
C PHE A 23 7.30 -17.32 7.70
N ASP A 24 7.29 -16.99 8.97
CA ASP A 24 6.19 -16.30 9.62
C ASP A 24 6.52 -14.83 9.98
N ARG A 25 5.52 -14.12 10.46
CA ARG A 25 5.67 -12.78 10.99
C ARG A 25 5.53 -12.72 12.50
N ARG A 26 4.76 -13.64 13.08
CA ARG A 26 4.48 -13.66 14.51
C ARG A 26 5.76 -13.79 15.33
N SER A 27 6.72 -14.59 14.87
CA SER A 27 7.99 -14.79 15.56
C SER A 27 8.91 -13.56 15.55
N LEU A 28 8.62 -12.55 14.69
CA LEU A 28 9.30 -11.25 14.72
C LEU A 28 8.98 -10.44 15.99
N HIS A 29 7.91 -10.78 16.70
CA HIS A 29 7.48 -10.15 17.95
C HIS A 29 7.73 -11.04 19.18
N ALA A 30 8.47 -12.12 19.02
CA ALA A 30 8.90 -12.95 20.14
C ALA A 30 9.91 -12.19 21.02
N GLU A 31 9.97 -12.51 22.31
CA GLU A 31 10.83 -11.83 23.29
C GLU A 31 12.32 -11.79 22.88
N ASN A 32 12.78 -12.83 22.16
CA ASN A 32 14.15 -12.93 21.63
C ASN A 32 14.31 -12.46 20.18
N ALA A 33 13.33 -11.80 19.62
CA ALA A 33 13.41 -11.31 18.24
C ALA A 33 14.33 -10.08 18.15
N PRO A 34 15.16 -10.00 17.11
CA PRO A 34 16.00 -8.83 16.91
C PRO A 34 15.16 -7.61 16.49
N PRO A 35 15.50 -6.39 16.93
CA PRO A 35 14.78 -5.19 16.54
C PRO A 35 14.98 -4.91 15.05
N LEU A 36 13.89 -4.61 14.35
CA LEU A 36 13.90 -4.30 12.92
C LEU A 36 13.77 -2.80 12.64
N LEU A 37 13.04 -2.07 13.45
CA LEU A 37 12.85 -0.63 13.35
C LEU A 37 13.54 0.10 14.50
N LEU A 38 14.04 1.29 14.21
CA LEU A 38 14.62 2.17 15.24
C LEU A 38 13.54 2.83 16.09
N VAL A 39 12.40 3.12 15.46
CA VAL A 39 11.22 3.69 16.11
C VAL A 39 10.06 2.75 15.86
N PRO A 40 9.48 2.14 16.92
CA PRO A 40 8.29 1.32 16.79
C PRO A 40 7.13 2.12 16.16
N ASN A 41 6.42 1.51 15.24
CA ASN A 41 5.27 2.09 14.55
C ASN A 41 4.11 1.09 14.46
N LEU A 42 3.10 1.38 13.64
CA LEU A 42 1.92 0.51 13.51
C LEU A 42 2.27 -0.92 13.03
N LEU A 43 3.35 -1.10 12.27
CA LEU A 43 3.80 -2.41 11.79
C LEU A 43 4.42 -3.28 12.90
N ASP A 44 4.71 -2.69 14.06
CA ASP A 44 5.24 -3.43 15.22
C ASP A 44 4.14 -3.87 16.20
N ASP A 45 2.85 -3.54 15.96
CA ASP A 45 1.76 -4.02 16.82
C ASP A 45 1.53 -5.53 16.61
N PRO A 46 1.80 -6.39 17.61
CA PRO A 46 1.61 -7.83 17.48
C PRO A 46 0.13 -8.24 17.25
N ASN A 47 -0.85 -7.34 17.51
CA ASN A 47 -2.26 -7.59 17.25
C ASN A 47 -2.66 -7.25 15.80
N GLY A 48 -1.78 -6.60 15.06
CA GLY A 48 -2.02 -6.24 13.66
C GLY A 48 -2.19 -7.47 12.77
N LEU A 49 -3.12 -7.40 11.80
CA LEU A 49 -3.38 -8.48 10.84
C LEU A 49 -2.11 -8.98 10.18
N VAL A 50 -1.21 -8.06 9.82
CA VAL A 50 0.05 -8.39 9.14
C VAL A 50 1.03 -9.18 10.03
N ASN A 51 0.87 -9.15 11.35
CA ASN A 51 1.74 -9.78 12.34
C ASN A 51 1.16 -11.06 12.95
N GLN A 52 0.02 -11.51 12.45
CA GLN A 52 -0.59 -12.79 12.81
C GLN A 52 -0.29 -13.83 11.74
N ASP A 53 -0.21 -15.11 12.14
CA ASP A 53 -0.07 -16.24 11.22
C ASP A 53 -1.05 -17.36 11.58
N GLY A 54 -1.21 -18.33 10.65
CA GLY A 54 -2.04 -19.51 10.85
C GLY A 54 -3.52 -19.19 11.16
N PRO A 55 -4.14 -19.93 12.10
CA PRO A 55 -5.56 -19.76 12.42
C PRO A 55 -5.94 -18.37 12.96
N ALA A 56 -5.03 -17.72 13.72
CA ALA A 56 -5.25 -16.37 14.25
C ALA A 56 -5.35 -15.35 13.12
N HIS A 57 -4.42 -15.42 12.16
CA HIS A 57 -4.46 -14.60 10.95
C HIS A 57 -5.74 -14.85 10.14
N GLN A 58 -6.09 -16.12 9.88
CA GLN A 58 -7.27 -16.48 9.10
C GLN A 58 -8.55 -15.93 9.73
N ARG A 59 -8.69 -16.05 11.05
CA ARG A 59 -9.84 -15.52 11.80
C ARG A 59 -9.93 -14.01 11.67
N LEU A 60 -8.84 -13.27 11.92
CA LEU A 60 -8.83 -11.82 11.81
C LEU A 60 -9.02 -11.34 10.36
N ARG A 61 -8.41 -12.02 9.38
CA ARG A 61 -8.58 -11.71 7.96
C ARG A 61 -10.01 -11.93 7.49
N SER A 62 -10.70 -12.97 7.94
CA SER A 62 -12.08 -13.27 7.53
C SER A 62 -13.10 -12.23 7.95
N THR A 63 -12.80 -11.39 8.98
CA THR A 63 -13.68 -10.28 9.37
C THR A 63 -13.77 -9.21 8.28
N VAL A 64 -12.72 -9.05 7.47
CA VAL A 64 -12.59 -7.92 6.56
C VAL A 64 -12.52 -8.32 5.08
N GLN A 65 -12.05 -9.53 4.74
CA GLN A 65 -11.78 -9.90 3.34
C GLN A 65 -13.00 -9.86 2.42
N ARG A 66 -14.22 -10.04 2.97
CA ARG A 66 -15.46 -10.01 2.19
C ARG A 66 -15.72 -8.65 1.54
N ALA A 67 -15.29 -7.57 2.20
CA ALA A 67 -15.43 -6.21 1.69
C ALA A 67 -14.47 -5.89 0.51
N PHE A 68 -13.39 -6.66 0.35
CA PHE A 68 -12.35 -6.44 -0.68
C PHE A 68 -12.36 -7.48 -1.79
N THR A 69 -13.44 -8.25 -1.95
CA THR A 69 -13.57 -9.18 -3.08
C THR A 69 -13.72 -8.41 -4.40
N PRO A 70 -13.28 -8.96 -5.55
CA PRO A 70 -13.41 -8.31 -6.86
C PRO A 70 -14.84 -7.83 -7.15
N ARG A 71 -15.84 -8.65 -6.79
CA ARG A 71 -17.26 -8.33 -7.00
C ARG A 71 -17.72 -7.13 -6.16
N VAL A 72 -17.26 -7.01 -4.93
CA VAL A 72 -17.61 -5.87 -4.05
C VAL A 72 -16.90 -4.62 -4.52
N VAL A 73 -15.59 -4.72 -4.79
CA VAL A 73 -14.79 -3.59 -5.27
C VAL A 73 -15.31 -3.04 -6.59
N ALA A 74 -15.76 -3.89 -7.52
CA ALA A 74 -16.35 -3.45 -8.80
C ALA A 74 -17.56 -2.53 -8.61
N ARG A 75 -18.31 -2.64 -7.50
CA ARG A 75 -19.45 -1.74 -7.21
C ARG A 75 -19.00 -0.31 -6.87
N TRP A 76 -17.76 -0.13 -6.43
CA TRP A 76 -17.17 1.16 -6.12
C TRP A 76 -16.73 1.93 -7.36
N ARG A 77 -16.57 1.26 -8.52
CA ARG A 77 -16.08 1.88 -9.77
C ARG A 77 -16.78 3.18 -10.12
N PRO A 78 -18.13 3.29 -10.20
CA PRO A 78 -18.78 4.52 -10.58
C PRO A 78 -18.51 5.66 -9.62
N TRP A 79 -18.45 5.35 -8.32
CA TRP A 79 -18.17 6.35 -7.30
C TRP A 79 -16.71 6.78 -7.31
N VAL A 80 -15.72 5.85 -7.42
CA VAL A 80 -14.31 6.19 -7.54
C VAL A 80 -14.07 7.04 -8.79
N ALA A 81 -14.69 6.70 -9.93
CA ALA A 81 -14.62 7.50 -11.15
C ALA A 81 -15.15 8.94 -10.94
N SER A 82 -16.24 9.09 -10.18
CA SER A 82 -16.76 10.43 -9.85
C SER A 82 -15.80 11.24 -8.98
N VAL A 83 -15.15 10.61 -8.01
CA VAL A 83 -14.11 11.26 -7.18
C VAL A 83 -12.92 11.69 -8.04
N VAL A 84 -12.44 10.81 -8.92
CA VAL A 84 -11.37 11.14 -9.87
C VAL A 84 -11.75 12.34 -10.72
N SER A 85 -12.97 12.36 -11.28
CA SER A 85 -13.44 13.47 -12.13
C SER A 85 -13.45 14.79 -11.36
N VAL A 86 -14.02 14.83 -10.16
CA VAL A 86 -14.05 16.05 -9.33
C VAL A 86 -12.65 16.56 -9.01
N LEU A 87 -11.75 15.67 -8.60
CA LEU A 87 -10.37 16.06 -8.30
C LEU A 87 -9.62 16.59 -9.54
N LEU A 88 -9.87 16.02 -10.71
CA LEU A 88 -9.25 16.51 -11.95
C LEU A 88 -9.84 17.84 -12.42
N ASP A 89 -11.12 18.10 -12.18
CA ASP A 89 -11.75 19.39 -12.48
C ASP A 89 -11.21 20.47 -11.54
N ASP A 90 -11.09 20.20 -10.24
CA ASP A 90 -10.46 21.09 -9.27
C ASP A 90 -8.99 21.36 -9.63
N PHE A 91 -8.25 20.30 -10.01
CA PHE A 91 -6.86 20.41 -10.44
C PHE A 91 -6.72 21.26 -11.70
N ALA A 92 -7.62 21.11 -12.67
CA ALA A 92 -7.63 21.88 -13.92
C ALA A 92 -7.82 23.39 -13.70
N ALA A 93 -8.46 23.78 -12.60
CA ALA A 93 -8.70 25.18 -12.24
C ALA A 93 -7.47 25.84 -11.57
N LEU A 94 -6.45 25.09 -11.18
CA LEU A 94 -5.26 25.63 -10.53
C LEU A 94 -4.36 26.41 -11.51
N PRO A 95 -3.63 27.43 -11.02
CA PRO A 95 -2.60 28.10 -11.81
C PRO A 95 -1.45 27.15 -12.15
N ARG A 96 -0.86 27.33 -13.34
CA ARG A 96 0.25 26.49 -13.83
C ARG A 96 1.60 27.15 -13.57
N PRO A 97 2.65 26.39 -13.20
CA PRO A 97 2.65 24.95 -12.93
C PRO A 97 1.91 24.61 -11.63
N ALA A 98 1.12 23.51 -11.63
CA ALA A 98 0.39 23.03 -10.48
C ALA A 98 1.03 21.77 -9.90
N ASP A 99 0.91 21.57 -8.59
CA ASP A 99 1.44 20.39 -7.90
C ASP A 99 0.43 19.23 -7.96
N ILE A 100 0.70 18.23 -8.79
CA ILE A 100 -0.19 17.08 -8.97
C ILE A 100 -0.24 16.17 -7.73
N VAL A 101 0.78 16.21 -6.87
CA VAL A 101 0.75 15.43 -5.62
C VAL A 101 -0.33 15.98 -4.70
N GLN A 102 -0.34 17.29 -4.48
CA GLN A 102 -1.30 17.94 -3.59
C GLN A 102 -2.72 17.98 -4.21
N GLY A 103 -2.81 18.20 -5.53
CA GLY A 103 -4.07 18.37 -6.21
C GLY A 103 -4.77 17.07 -6.62
N PHE A 104 -4.04 15.95 -6.71
CA PHE A 104 -4.63 14.72 -7.25
C PHE A 104 -4.15 13.43 -6.58
N THR A 105 -2.83 13.11 -6.64
CA THR A 105 -2.39 11.75 -6.25
C THR A 105 -2.53 11.47 -4.76
N ARG A 106 -2.47 12.50 -3.91
CA ARG A 106 -2.67 12.39 -2.47
C ARG A 106 -4.15 12.41 -2.06
N PRO A 107 -5.01 13.34 -2.53
CA PRO A 107 -6.41 13.41 -2.10
C PRO A 107 -7.26 12.23 -2.57
N LEU A 108 -6.94 11.57 -3.69
CA LEU A 108 -7.74 10.46 -4.20
C LEU A 108 -7.81 9.28 -3.20
N PRO A 109 -6.72 8.65 -2.79
CA PRO A 109 -6.78 7.50 -1.87
C PRO A 109 -7.36 7.85 -0.50
N VAL A 110 -7.09 9.08 0.00
CA VAL A 110 -7.70 9.56 1.25
C VAL A 110 -9.22 9.60 1.12
N SER A 111 -9.74 10.14 0.01
CA SER A 111 -11.18 10.22 -0.22
C SER A 111 -11.80 8.82 -0.28
N VAL A 112 -11.13 7.87 -0.96
CA VAL A 112 -11.63 6.50 -1.11
C VAL A 112 -11.67 5.78 0.23
N ILE A 113 -10.58 5.82 1.01
CA ILE A 113 -10.55 5.12 2.30
C ILE A 113 -11.49 5.77 3.32
N CYS A 114 -11.61 7.10 3.35
CA CYS A 114 -12.55 7.78 4.23
C CYS A 114 -13.99 7.33 3.97
N ARG A 115 -14.40 7.32 2.72
CA ARG A 115 -15.76 6.86 2.34
C ARG A 115 -16.00 5.41 2.72
N LEU A 116 -15.03 4.53 2.41
CA LEU A 116 -15.13 3.11 2.75
C LEU A 116 -15.30 2.89 4.26
N MET A 117 -14.61 3.69 5.07
CA MET A 117 -14.63 3.63 6.53
C MET A 117 -15.79 4.42 7.17
N GLY A 118 -16.62 5.11 6.38
CA GLY A 118 -17.70 5.98 6.90
C GLY A 118 -17.18 7.27 7.56
N LEU A 119 -16.03 7.79 7.10
CA LEU A 119 -15.32 8.94 7.66
C LEU A 119 -15.38 10.18 6.75
N ASP A 120 -16.40 10.31 5.89
CA ASP A 120 -16.51 11.43 4.92
C ASP A 120 -16.49 12.82 5.57
N HIS A 121 -16.90 12.91 6.83
CA HIS A 121 -16.96 14.13 7.62
C HIS A 121 -15.65 14.49 8.32
N LEU A 122 -14.67 13.58 8.31
CA LEU A 122 -13.41 13.78 9.04
C LEU A 122 -12.47 14.69 8.25
N ASP A 123 -11.72 15.51 8.99
CA ASP A 123 -10.63 16.30 8.42
C ASP A 123 -9.54 15.38 7.84
N ARG A 124 -9.33 15.50 6.53
CA ARG A 124 -8.35 14.71 5.78
C ARG A 124 -6.91 15.00 6.25
N ASP A 125 -6.63 16.18 6.81
CA ASP A 125 -5.31 16.51 7.34
C ASP A 125 -5.03 15.72 8.61
N ARG A 126 -6.05 15.44 9.43
CA ARG A 126 -5.92 14.58 10.60
C ARG A 126 -5.61 13.14 10.23
N ILE A 127 -6.28 12.60 9.20
CA ILE A 127 -5.99 11.25 8.69
C ILE A 127 -4.56 11.18 8.14
N ARG A 128 -4.13 12.20 7.38
CA ARG A 128 -2.75 12.27 6.88
C ARG A 128 -1.74 12.32 8.01
N HIS A 129 -1.98 13.15 9.02
CA HIS A 129 -1.12 13.22 10.19
C HIS A 129 -0.91 11.85 10.85
N TRP A 130 -1.98 11.10 11.07
CA TRP A 130 -1.89 9.75 11.64
C TRP A 130 -1.14 8.78 10.72
N ALA A 131 -1.43 8.78 9.42
CA ALA A 131 -0.78 7.90 8.46
C ALA A 131 0.73 8.18 8.34
N ASP A 132 1.13 9.44 8.32
CA ASP A 132 2.53 9.86 8.25
C ASP A 132 3.34 9.38 9.46
N HIS A 133 2.73 9.36 10.65
CA HIS A 133 3.37 8.87 11.88
C HIS A 133 3.30 7.34 11.97
N ALA A 134 2.20 6.71 11.54
CA ALA A 134 1.98 5.27 11.61
C ALA A 134 2.99 4.45 10.79
N LEU A 135 3.51 5.01 9.70
CA LEU A 135 4.51 4.39 8.83
C LEU A 135 5.86 5.09 8.87
N SER A 136 6.12 5.87 9.93
CA SER A 136 7.42 6.50 10.14
C SER A 136 8.51 5.43 10.31
N GLY A 137 9.55 5.54 9.50
CA GLY A 137 10.78 4.74 9.62
C GLY A 137 11.95 5.57 10.13
N GLY A 138 11.66 6.71 10.79
CA GLY A 138 12.65 7.68 11.28
C GLY A 138 12.38 9.11 10.82
N ALA A 139 11.25 9.37 10.13
CA ALA A 139 10.81 10.72 9.78
C ALA A 139 10.36 11.52 11.02
N HIS A 140 9.91 10.83 12.03
CA HIS A 140 9.40 11.38 13.29
C HIS A 140 10.08 10.73 14.49
N THR A 141 10.13 11.44 15.61
CA THR A 141 10.65 10.91 16.87
C THR A 141 9.72 9.85 17.45
N ALA A 142 10.23 9.00 18.34
CA ALA A 142 9.41 7.98 19.02
C ALA A 142 8.29 8.61 19.87
N GLU A 143 8.48 9.82 20.39
CA GLU A 143 7.48 10.55 21.16
C GLU A 143 6.33 11.02 20.26
N GLU A 144 6.65 11.64 19.14
CA GLU A 144 5.67 12.08 18.14
C GLU A 144 4.86 10.90 17.58
N VAL A 145 5.52 9.80 17.23
CA VAL A 145 4.83 8.58 16.76
C VAL A 145 3.89 8.04 17.83
N ARG A 146 4.35 7.95 19.08
CA ARG A 146 3.52 7.46 20.19
C ARG A 146 2.31 8.37 20.44
N ALA A 147 2.49 9.69 20.44
CA ALA A 147 1.40 10.65 20.63
C ALA A 147 0.35 10.52 19.52
N ALA A 148 0.79 10.48 18.25
CA ALA A 148 -0.10 10.31 17.09
C ALA A 148 -0.85 8.98 17.14
N MET A 149 -0.19 7.87 17.50
CA MET A 149 -0.82 6.56 17.58
C MET A 149 -1.80 6.47 18.76
N THR A 150 -1.52 7.16 19.87
CA THR A 150 -2.46 7.24 21.02
C THR A 150 -3.74 7.99 20.63
N ASP A 151 -3.61 9.16 19.96
CA ASP A 151 -4.77 9.92 19.46
C ASP A 151 -5.56 9.13 18.43
N PHE A 152 -4.87 8.47 17.49
CA PHE A 152 -5.52 7.64 16.48
C PHE A 152 -6.24 6.42 17.09
N GLY A 153 -5.63 5.75 18.08
CA GLY A 153 -6.25 4.66 18.80
C GLY A 153 -7.51 5.08 19.55
N ALA A 154 -7.46 6.24 20.23
CA ALA A 154 -8.60 6.81 20.91
C ALA A 154 -9.74 7.15 19.95
N PHE A 155 -9.41 7.71 18.78
CA PHE A 155 -10.38 7.97 17.72
C PHE A 155 -11.03 6.68 17.21
N ALA A 156 -10.25 5.64 16.90
CA ALA A 156 -10.79 4.36 16.41
C ALA A 156 -11.68 3.67 17.46
N ALA A 157 -11.31 3.72 18.75
CA ALA A 157 -12.14 3.19 19.84
C ALA A 157 -13.47 3.95 19.94
N ALA A 158 -13.45 5.28 19.84
CA ALA A 158 -14.66 6.09 19.85
C ALA A 158 -15.57 5.79 18.64
N LEU A 159 -14.99 5.65 17.45
CA LEU A 159 -15.70 5.28 16.22
C LEU A 159 -16.37 3.91 16.35
N ILE A 160 -15.65 2.89 16.84
CA ILE A 160 -16.21 1.56 17.08
C ILE A 160 -17.36 1.61 18.08
N ALA A 161 -17.19 2.35 19.19
CA ALA A 161 -18.25 2.52 20.19
C ALA A 161 -19.50 3.24 19.63
N GLU A 162 -19.32 4.21 18.73
CA GLU A 162 -20.41 4.88 18.02
C GLU A 162 -21.14 3.90 17.09
N ARG A 163 -20.39 3.17 16.23
CA ARG A 163 -20.96 2.21 15.27
C ARG A 163 -21.63 1.00 15.93
N ARG A 164 -21.23 0.62 17.15
CA ARG A 164 -21.95 -0.39 17.94
C ARG A 164 -23.34 0.08 18.35
N LYS A 165 -23.53 1.38 18.61
CA LYS A 165 -24.83 1.96 18.98
C LYS A 165 -25.69 2.21 17.75
N GLU A 166 -25.05 2.71 16.69
CA GLU A 166 -25.73 3.12 15.45
C GLU A 166 -24.91 2.59 14.25
N PRO A 167 -25.15 1.34 13.81
CA PRO A 167 -24.47 0.75 12.66
C PRO A 167 -24.78 1.52 11.39
N GLY A 168 -23.72 1.84 10.60
CA GLY A 168 -23.81 2.45 9.27
C GLY A 168 -23.64 1.43 8.15
N ASP A 169 -23.80 1.90 6.91
CA ASP A 169 -23.42 1.17 5.70
C ASP A 169 -21.95 1.45 5.36
N ASP A 170 -21.06 1.07 6.28
CA ASP A 170 -19.61 1.29 6.19
C ASP A 170 -18.81 0.05 6.62
N LEU A 171 -17.50 0.08 6.28
CA LEU A 171 -16.61 -1.03 6.59
C LEU A 171 -16.45 -1.25 8.09
N VAL A 172 -16.44 -0.19 8.91
CA VAL A 172 -16.27 -0.30 10.37
C VAL A 172 -17.43 -1.06 10.98
N SER A 173 -18.68 -0.73 10.59
CA SER A 173 -19.87 -1.47 11.01
C SER A 173 -19.82 -2.94 10.60
N GLY A 174 -19.36 -3.21 9.37
CA GLY A 174 -19.17 -4.58 8.89
C GLY A 174 -18.08 -5.35 9.66
N LEU A 175 -16.97 -4.68 10.03
CA LEU A 175 -15.90 -5.26 10.85
C LEU A 175 -16.37 -5.61 12.25
N ILE A 176 -17.17 -4.74 12.87
CA ILE A 176 -17.74 -4.98 14.21
C ILE A 176 -18.64 -6.22 14.18
N ALA A 177 -19.61 -6.26 13.25
CA ALA A 177 -20.52 -7.38 13.14
C ALA A 177 -19.80 -8.73 12.91
N ALA A 178 -18.86 -8.76 11.96
CA ALA A 178 -18.08 -9.97 11.68
C ALA A 178 -17.12 -10.31 12.84
N GLY A 179 -16.58 -9.31 13.52
CA GLY A 179 -15.70 -9.47 14.67
C GLY A 179 -16.42 -10.10 15.86
N ASP A 180 -17.63 -9.65 16.13
CA ASP A 180 -18.47 -10.20 17.22
C ASP A 180 -18.83 -11.68 16.94
N GLU A 181 -19.18 -12.03 15.66
CA GLU A 181 -19.43 -13.42 15.26
C GLU A 181 -18.20 -14.33 15.43
N LEU A 182 -17.00 -13.81 15.19
CA LEU A 182 -15.76 -14.57 15.19
C LEU A 182 -14.99 -14.48 16.51
N GLY A 183 -15.52 -13.77 17.51
CA GLY A 183 -14.87 -13.58 18.81
C GLY A 183 -13.55 -12.81 18.72
N ILE A 184 -13.53 -11.75 17.91
CA ILE A 184 -12.37 -10.84 17.79
C ILE A 184 -12.40 -9.85 18.95
N GLU A 185 -11.27 -9.69 19.61
CA GLU A 185 -11.12 -8.77 20.72
C GLU A 185 -11.22 -7.30 20.26
N GLU A 186 -11.75 -6.42 21.11
CA GLU A 186 -11.87 -4.97 20.85
C GLU A 186 -10.53 -4.35 20.41
N ARG A 187 -9.43 -4.71 21.06
CA ARG A 187 -8.10 -4.25 20.69
C ARG A 187 -7.71 -4.64 19.27
N GLN A 188 -8.05 -5.86 18.84
CA GLN A 188 -7.78 -6.31 17.47
C GLN A 188 -8.64 -5.56 16.46
N LEU A 189 -9.90 -5.24 16.78
CA LEU A 189 -10.77 -4.41 15.92
C LEU A 189 -10.20 -2.99 15.78
N ILE A 190 -9.73 -2.38 16.88
CA ILE A 190 -9.07 -1.08 16.85
C ILE A 190 -7.84 -1.14 15.93
N THR A 191 -6.90 -2.06 16.17
CA THR A 191 -5.67 -2.18 15.37
C THR A 191 -5.98 -2.47 13.91
N LEU A 192 -7.00 -3.28 13.60
CA LEU A 192 -7.43 -3.56 12.24
C LEU A 192 -7.99 -2.30 11.55
N THR A 193 -8.80 -1.51 12.27
CA THR A 193 -9.34 -0.23 11.79
C THR A 193 -8.22 0.76 11.45
N LEU A 194 -7.24 0.94 12.35
CA LEU A 194 -6.06 1.78 12.11
C LEU A 194 -5.27 1.29 10.89
N GLY A 195 -5.00 -0.02 10.84
CA GLY A 195 -4.24 -0.64 9.76
C GLY A 195 -4.88 -0.46 8.39
N LEU A 196 -6.21 -0.54 8.28
CA LEU A 196 -6.93 -0.35 7.02
C LEU A 196 -6.88 1.10 6.53
N VAL A 197 -7.06 2.07 7.41
CA VAL A 197 -6.94 3.50 7.05
C VAL A 197 -5.54 3.80 6.51
N VAL A 198 -4.50 3.39 7.24
CA VAL A 198 -3.11 3.68 6.86
C VAL A 198 -2.70 2.95 5.58
N ALA A 199 -3.00 1.65 5.50
CA ALA A 199 -2.62 0.83 4.34
C ALA A 199 -3.32 1.27 3.06
N GLY A 200 -4.60 1.66 3.14
CA GLY A 200 -5.38 2.09 1.97
C GLY A 200 -4.98 3.45 1.43
N HIS A 201 -4.46 4.33 2.28
CA HIS A 201 -4.06 5.68 1.87
C HIS A 201 -2.63 5.76 1.35
N GLU A 202 -1.67 5.46 2.22
CA GLU A 202 -0.25 5.77 2.01
C GLU A 202 0.36 5.00 0.83
N THR A 203 0.01 3.72 0.68
CA THR A 203 0.58 2.88 -0.37
C THR A 203 0.04 3.25 -1.76
N THR A 204 -1.24 3.54 -1.88
CA THR A 204 -1.87 3.91 -3.16
C THR A 204 -1.42 5.30 -3.61
N MET A 205 -1.33 6.27 -2.66
CA MET A 205 -0.76 7.59 -2.94
C MET A 205 0.68 7.49 -3.47
N SER A 206 1.51 6.68 -2.82
CA SER A 206 2.90 6.48 -3.23
C SER A 206 3.00 5.79 -4.59
N ALA A 207 2.22 4.74 -4.83
CA ALA A 207 2.20 4.03 -6.10
C ALA A 207 1.76 4.94 -7.25
N LEU A 208 0.70 5.73 -7.06
CA LEU A 208 0.20 6.68 -8.06
C LEU A 208 1.21 7.81 -8.33
N GLY A 209 1.77 8.41 -7.27
CA GLY A 209 2.79 9.45 -7.41
C GLY A 209 4.04 8.96 -8.15
N ASN A 210 4.54 7.76 -7.81
CA ASN A 210 5.69 7.16 -8.47
C ASN A 210 5.39 6.76 -9.92
N ALA A 211 4.17 6.28 -10.21
CA ALA A 211 3.73 6.00 -11.59
C ALA A 211 3.70 7.28 -12.44
N VAL A 212 3.20 8.40 -11.89
CA VAL A 212 3.21 9.70 -12.57
C VAL A 212 4.64 10.17 -12.84
N VAL A 213 5.57 10.02 -11.88
CA VAL A 213 6.98 10.34 -12.12
C VAL A 213 7.50 9.54 -13.32
N TYR A 214 7.35 8.19 -13.29
CA TYR A 214 7.82 7.34 -14.38
C TYR A 214 7.20 7.72 -15.73
N LEU A 215 5.89 7.91 -15.77
CA LEU A 215 5.15 8.24 -17.01
C LEU A 215 5.48 9.63 -17.56
N LEU A 216 5.93 10.57 -16.76
CA LEU A 216 6.32 11.90 -17.21
C LEU A 216 7.83 12.03 -17.51
N THR A 217 8.63 10.99 -17.19
CA THR A 217 10.05 10.90 -17.47
C THR A 217 10.35 9.76 -18.44
N ASP A 218 10.74 8.59 -17.94
CA ASP A 218 11.22 7.44 -18.73
C ASP A 218 10.11 6.73 -19.53
N GLY A 219 8.86 6.76 -19.04
CA GLY A 219 7.71 6.07 -19.64
C GLY A 219 6.80 6.95 -20.49
N ARG A 220 7.29 8.08 -20.99
CA ARG A 220 6.48 9.11 -21.66
C ARG A 220 5.67 8.58 -22.85
N ASP A 221 6.20 7.64 -23.58
CA ASP A 221 5.54 7.02 -24.75
C ASP A 221 4.29 6.21 -24.37
N GLY A 222 4.17 5.82 -23.10
CA GLY A 222 2.98 5.16 -22.56
C GLY A 222 1.82 6.11 -22.26
N TRP A 223 2.03 7.43 -22.21
CA TRP A 223 0.98 8.38 -21.83
C TRP A 223 -0.25 8.35 -22.75
N PRO A 224 -0.13 8.35 -24.09
CA PRO A 224 -1.28 8.23 -24.98
C PRO A 224 -2.03 6.89 -24.85
N LEU A 225 -1.34 5.82 -24.49
CA LEU A 225 -1.93 4.50 -24.26
C LEU A 225 -2.95 4.53 -23.13
N LEU A 226 -2.62 5.19 -22.03
CA LEU A 226 -3.51 5.32 -20.86
C LEU A 226 -4.81 6.06 -21.19
N ALA A 227 -4.76 7.02 -22.11
CA ALA A 227 -5.92 7.80 -22.53
C ALA A 227 -6.88 7.03 -23.45
N ARG A 228 -6.46 5.89 -24.00
CA ARG A 228 -7.21 5.13 -25.01
C ARG A 228 -8.52 4.56 -24.43
N ASP A 229 -8.41 3.77 -23.37
CA ASP A 229 -9.51 3.13 -22.67
C ASP A 229 -9.06 2.62 -21.28
N GLU A 230 -10.03 2.26 -20.42
CA GLU A 230 -9.76 1.76 -19.07
C GLU A 230 -8.99 0.43 -19.09
N GLU A 231 -9.21 -0.45 -20.08
CA GLU A 231 -8.50 -1.74 -20.19
C GLU A 231 -7.00 -1.55 -20.48
N ALA A 232 -6.68 -0.62 -21.35
CA ALA A 232 -5.29 -0.24 -21.61
C ALA A 232 -4.62 0.34 -20.36
N ALA A 233 -5.34 1.19 -19.62
CA ALA A 233 -4.84 1.74 -18.37
C ALA A 233 -4.68 0.67 -17.28
N ALA A 234 -5.59 -0.30 -17.18
CA ALA A 234 -5.49 -1.43 -16.27
C ALA A 234 -4.25 -2.29 -16.58
N THR A 235 -4.02 -2.59 -17.86
CA THR A 235 -2.82 -3.33 -18.32
C THR A 235 -1.55 -2.58 -17.97
N ALA A 236 -1.50 -1.28 -18.25
CA ALA A 236 -0.36 -0.43 -17.93
C ALA A 236 -0.13 -0.33 -16.40
N ALA A 237 -1.20 -0.25 -15.60
CA ALA A 237 -1.11 -0.22 -14.15
C ALA A 237 -0.44 -1.48 -13.57
N GLU A 238 -0.73 -2.68 -14.10
CA GLU A 238 -0.04 -3.91 -13.69
C GLU A 238 1.47 -3.87 -14.00
N GLN A 239 1.85 -3.34 -15.15
CA GLN A 239 3.26 -3.19 -15.51
C GLN A 239 3.96 -2.14 -14.63
N LEU A 240 3.29 -1.04 -14.31
CA LEU A 240 3.80 -0.01 -13.41
C LEU A 240 3.95 -0.54 -11.98
N LEU A 241 2.95 -1.23 -11.44
CA LEU A 241 3.00 -1.88 -10.12
C LEU A 241 4.17 -2.87 -10.03
N ARG A 242 4.44 -3.61 -11.10
CA ARG A 242 5.55 -4.57 -11.18
C ARG A 242 6.91 -3.89 -11.16
N THR A 243 7.05 -2.77 -11.87
CA THR A 243 8.37 -2.18 -12.19
C THR A 243 8.69 -0.92 -11.41
N VAL A 244 7.70 -0.10 -11.07
CA VAL A 244 7.93 1.14 -10.33
C VAL A 244 7.97 0.83 -8.83
N PRO A 245 9.09 1.08 -8.13
CA PRO A 245 9.23 0.67 -6.75
C PRO A 245 8.33 1.49 -5.81
N LEU A 246 7.65 0.79 -4.91
CA LEU A 246 6.90 1.41 -3.82
C LEU A 246 7.79 1.79 -2.63
N SER A 247 8.95 1.13 -2.48
CA SER A 247 9.91 1.35 -1.40
C SER A 247 11.33 1.30 -1.97
N GLU A 248 12.23 2.10 -1.40
CA GLU A 248 13.67 2.06 -1.73
C GLU A 248 14.46 1.08 -0.88
N GLY A 249 13.82 0.40 0.09
CA GLY A 249 14.50 -0.50 1.00
C GLY A 249 15.38 0.21 2.06
N ARG A 250 15.28 1.52 2.18
CA ARG A 250 16.10 2.31 3.14
C ARG A 250 15.68 2.10 4.59
N VAL A 251 14.40 1.90 4.84
CA VAL A 251 13.84 1.67 6.18
C VAL A 251 13.79 0.18 6.46
N LEU A 252 13.09 -0.57 5.61
CA LEU A 252 13.10 -2.04 5.60
C LEU A 252 13.49 -2.54 4.21
N PRO A 253 14.35 -3.58 4.12
CA PRO A 253 14.85 -4.05 2.84
C PRO A 253 13.81 -4.86 2.02
N GLY A 254 12.56 -4.88 2.40
CA GLY A 254 11.47 -5.60 1.73
C GLY A 254 10.40 -6.07 2.70
N LEU A 255 9.58 -7.03 2.29
CA LEU A 255 8.62 -7.68 3.18
C LEU A 255 9.35 -8.67 4.09
N ILE A 256 9.28 -8.43 5.40
CA ILE A 256 10.07 -9.18 6.38
C ILE A 256 9.33 -10.45 6.83
N ARG A 257 10.11 -11.52 7.05
CA ARG A 257 9.69 -12.79 7.66
C ARG A 257 10.77 -13.27 8.60
N ARG A 258 10.45 -14.24 9.47
CA ARG A 258 11.43 -14.99 10.25
C ARG A 258 11.29 -16.49 9.93
N ALA A 259 12.41 -17.16 9.69
CA ALA A 259 12.43 -18.60 9.52
C ALA A 259 12.21 -19.27 10.89
N VAL A 260 11.18 -20.11 11.03
CA VAL A 260 10.90 -20.86 12.27
C VAL A 260 11.49 -22.26 12.24
N ALA A 261 12.05 -22.67 11.12
CA ALA A 261 12.80 -23.92 10.92
C ALA A 261 13.91 -23.67 9.89
N ASP A 262 14.83 -24.60 9.77
CA ASP A 262 15.80 -24.60 8.67
C ASP A 262 15.06 -24.80 7.34
N VAL A 263 15.31 -23.94 6.38
CA VAL A 263 14.63 -23.96 5.05
C VAL A 263 15.62 -23.69 3.94
N GLU A 264 15.63 -24.56 2.92
CA GLU A 264 16.37 -24.30 1.70
C GLU A 264 15.57 -23.40 0.74
N VAL A 265 16.21 -22.32 0.29
CA VAL A 265 15.64 -21.35 -0.66
C VAL A 265 16.67 -21.09 -1.76
N GLY A 266 16.32 -21.42 -3.00
CA GLY A 266 17.24 -21.24 -4.14
C GLY A 266 18.58 -21.97 -3.99
N GLY A 267 18.61 -23.14 -3.35
CA GLY A 267 19.83 -23.92 -3.08
C GLY A 267 20.65 -23.40 -1.88
N VAL A 268 20.15 -22.43 -1.12
CA VAL A 268 20.82 -21.87 0.07
C VAL A 268 20.01 -22.22 1.31
N LEU A 269 20.69 -22.83 2.30
CA LEU A 269 20.07 -23.12 3.60
C LEU A 269 19.95 -21.85 4.43
N ILE A 270 18.72 -21.48 4.79
CA ILE A 270 18.38 -20.39 5.73
C ILE A 270 18.11 -21.04 7.09
N PRO A 271 18.96 -20.80 8.11
CA PRO A 271 18.77 -21.40 9.43
C PRO A 271 17.54 -20.86 10.16
N ALA A 272 16.97 -21.68 11.03
CA ALA A 272 15.92 -21.27 11.97
C ALA A 272 16.35 -20.03 12.79
N GLY A 273 15.41 -19.12 13.04
CA GLY A 273 15.65 -17.85 13.72
C GLY A 273 16.15 -16.71 12.82
N SER A 274 16.54 -17.00 11.58
CA SER A 274 16.99 -15.98 10.62
C SER A 274 15.88 -15.02 10.22
N VAL A 275 16.22 -13.72 10.10
CA VAL A 275 15.36 -12.71 9.49
C VAL A 275 15.55 -12.75 7.98
N VAL A 276 14.46 -12.76 7.25
CA VAL A 276 14.42 -12.82 5.78
C VAL A 276 13.61 -11.65 5.24
N ALA A 277 14.16 -10.92 4.29
CA ALA A 277 13.47 -9.88 3.55
C ALA A 277 13.27 -10.30 2.09
N VAL A 278 12.04 -10.26 1.60
CA VAL A 278 11.75 -10.50 0.19
C VAL A 278 11.59 -9.18 -0.57
N GLN A 279 12.31 -9.08 -1.67
CA GLN A 279 12.32 -7.90 -2.55
C GLN A 279 11.33 -8.07 -3.69
N THR A 280 10.08 -7.65 -3.49
CA THR A 280 9.04 -7.74 -4.53
C THR A 280 9.38 -6.91 -5.76
N ASN A 281 10.06 -5.76 -5.60
CA ASN A 281 10.49 -4.91 -6.71
C ASN A 281 11.55 -5.61 -7.58
N SER A 282 12.49 -6.34 -6.97
CA SER A 282 13.49 -7.14 -7.68
C SER A 282 12.83 -8.31 -8.39
N ALA A 283 11.99 -9.07 -7.68
CA ALA A 283 11.23 -10.19 -8.23
C ALA A 283 10.33 -9.78 -9.40
N GLY A 284 9.74 -8.58 -9.33
CA GLY A 284 8.95 -8.01 -10.44
C GLY A 284 9.76 -7.68 -11.70
N ARG A 285 11.09 -7.73 -11.62
CA ARG A 285 12.02 -7.49 -12.75
C ARG A 285 12.93 -8.69 -13.01
N ASP A 286 12.60 -9.84 -12.46
CA ASP A 286 13.39 -11.06 -12.65
C ASP A 286 13.44 -11.44 -14.13
N PRO A 287 14.64 -11.47 -14.77
CA PRO A 287 14.78 -11.73 -16.20
C PRO A 287 14.39 -13.15 -16.59
N ASP A 288 14.33 -14.08 -15.64
CA ASP A 288 13.89 -15.45 -15.88
C ASP A 288 12.36 -15.55 -16.01
N VAL A 289 11.62 -14.47 -15.64
CA VAL A 289 10.15 -14.45 -15.61
C VAL A 289 9.58 -13.33 -16.50
N TYR A 290 10.24 -12.18 -16.52
CA TYR A 290 9.79 -11.00 -17.24
C TYR A 290 10.84 -10.55 -18.27
N PRO A 291 10.42 -10.03 -19.42
CA PRO A 291 11.36 -9.46 -20.39
C PRO A 291 12.28 -8.41 -19.74
N PRO A 292 13.58 -8.43 -20.06
CA PRO A 292 14.51 -7.41 -19.56
C PRO A 292 14.24 -6.05 -20.20
N GLY A 293 14.62 -4.98 -19.51
CA GLY A 293 14.46 -3.60 -19.97
C GLY A 293 13.22 -2.87 -19.40
N PRO A 294 12.85 -1.73 -19.99
CA PRO A 294 11.67 -0.99 -19.59
C PRO A 294 10.40 -1.80 -19.83
N PRO A 295 9.34 -1.60 -18.99
CA PRO A 295 8.10 -2.35 -19.16
C PRO A 295 7.38 -1.96 -20.45
N ASP A 296 6.87 -2.96 -21.16
CA ASP A 296 5.87 -2.72 -22.20
C ASP A 296 4.51 -2.49 -21.53
N LEU A 297 4.09 -1.23 -21.48
CA LEU A 297 2.85 -0.84 -20.82
C LEU A 297 1.60 -1.34 -21.57
N SER A 298 1.74 -1.81 -22.83
CA SER A 298 0.64 -2.35 -23.63
C SER A 298 0.47 -3.87 -23.48
N ALA A 299 1.45 -4.56 -22.91
CA ALA A 299 1.46 -6.02 -22.81
C ALA A 299 0.94 -6.50 -21.44
N PRO A 300 0.14 -7.58 -21.38
CA PRO A 300 -0.21 -8.22 -20.14
C PRO A 300 1.03 -8.80 -19.45
N LEU A 301 0.93 -9.06 -18.15
CA LEU A 301 2.01 -9.73 -17.42
C LEU A 301 2.20 -11.17 -17.90
N THR A 302 3.45 -11.59 -18.06
CA THR A 302 3.82 -12.98 -18.45
C THR A 302 3.67 -13.98 -17.28
N ALA A 303 3.63 -13.48 -16.04
CA ALA A 303 3.41 -14.25 -14.83
C ALA A 303 2.60 -13.43 -13.82
N PRO A 304 1.99 -14.05 -12.78
CA PRO A 304 1.26 -13.32 -11.74
C PRO A 304 2.11 -12.24 -11.07
N GLY A 305 1.58 -11.01 -11.04
CA GLY A 305 2.29 -9.90 -10.39
C GLY A 305 2.56 -10.17 -8.90
N ILE A 306 3.75 -9.75 -8.43
CA ILE A 306 4.20 -9.95 -7.05
C ILE A 306 4.17 -8.66 -6.21
N ALA A 307 3.78 -7.54 -6.79
CA ALA A 307 3.73 -6.25 -6.10
C ALA A 307 2.85 -6.25 -4.83
N PHE A 308 1.79 -7.03 -4.84
CA PHE A 308 0.88 -7.22 -3.71
C PHE A 308 1.26 -8.41 -2.80
N GLY A 309 2.46 -8.95 -2.95
CA GLY A 309 2.90 -10.14 -2.26
C GLY A 309 2.26 -11.42 -2.79
N ALA A 310 2.32 -12.50 -1.99
CA ALA A 310 1.73 -13.81 -2.29
C ALA A 310 1.33 -14.54 -1.00
N GLY A 311 0.58 -15.64 -1.14
CA GLY A 311 0.20 -16.50 -0.03
C GLY A 311 -0.81 -15.90 0.94
N PRO A 312 -0.81 -16.33 2.21
CA PRO A 312 -1.80 -15.91 3.21
C PRO A 312 -1.86 -14.39 3.41
N HIS A 313 -0.71 -13.71 3.31
CA HIS A 313 -0.59 -12.26 3.46
C HIS A 313 -0.66 -11.49 2.13
N HIS A 314 -1.18 -12.08 1.04
CA HIS A 314 -1.47 -11.31 -0.17
C HIS A 314 -2.32 -10.08 0.18
N CYS A 315 -1.97 -8.92 -0.37
CA CYS A 315 -2.59 -7.65 -0.02
C CYS A 315 -4.12 -7.74 -0.08
N LEU A 316 -4.76 -7.36 1.02
CA LEU A 316 -6.22 -7.38 1.13
C LEU A 316 -6.87 -6.38 0.17
N GLY A 317 -6.30 -5.18 0.06
CA GLY A 317 -6.79 -4.08 -0.78
C GLY A 317 -6.35 -4.16 -2.25
N ALA A 318 -5.74 -5.26 -2.72
CA ALA A 318 -5.15 -5.34 -4.05
C ALA A 318 -6.12 -4.97 -5.19
N TRP A 319 -7.38 -5.38 -5.10
CA TRP A 319 -8.39 -5.05 -6.10
C TRP A 319 -8.81 -3.58 -6.07
N LEU A 320 -8.90 -3.00 -4.88
CA LEU A 320 -9.23 -1.59 -4.73
C LEU A 320 -8.09 -0.70 -5.23
N ALA A 321 -6.84 -1.00 -4.86
CA ALA A 321 -5.67 -0.28 -5.34
C ALA A 321 -5.54 -0.34 -6.88
N ARG A 322 -5.81 -1.50 -7.49
CA ARG A 322 -5.86 -1.62 -8.95
C ARG A 322 -6.92 -0.73 -9.57
N LEU A 323 -8.12 -0.75 -9.01
CA LEU A 323 -9.23 0.10 -9.49
C LEU A 323 -8.88 1.59 -9.39
N GLU A 324 -8.28 2.01 -8.29
CA GLU A 324 -7.86 3.39 -8.10
C GLU A 324 -6.78 3.80 -9.11
N LEU A 325 -5.74 2.98 -9.30
CA LEU A 325 -4.67 3.27 -10.26
C LEU A 325 -5.20 3.30 -11.70
N GLU A 326 -5.99 2.33 -12.08
CA GLU A 326 -6.60 2.24 -13.41
C GLU A 326 -7.39 3.51 -13.75
N LEU A 327 -8.37 3.85 -12.90
CA LEU A 327 -9.22 5.02 -13.11
C LEU A 327 -8.44 6.33 -13.03
N ALA A 328 -7.54 6.45 -12.06
CA ALA A 328 -6.71 7.64 -11.92
C ALA A 328 -5.83 7.89 -13.14
N LEU A 329 -5.12 6.87 -13.61
CA LEU A 329 -4.21 7.00 -14.75
C LEU A 329 -4.96 7.22 -16.06
N HIS A 330 -6.07 6.49 -16.30
CA HIS A 330 -6.91 6.68 -17.48
C HIS A 330 -7.46 8.11 -17.56
N HIS A 331 -8.20 8.53 -16.55
CA HIS A 331 -8.85 9.83 -16.56
C HIS A 331 -7.86 11.01 -16.55
N LEU A 332 -6.72 10.86 -15.85
CA LEU A 332 -5.65 11.86 -15.85
C LEU A 332 -5.07 12.04 -17.27
N ALA A 333 -4.73 10.94 -17.94
CA ALA A 333 -4.17 11.00 -19.29
C ALA A 333 -5.19 11.50 -20.33
N ALA A 334 -6.45 11.07 -20.22
CA ALA A 334 -7.53 11.54 -21.11
C ALA A 334 -7.82 13.03 -20.93
N ARG A 335 -7.83 13.52 -19.67
CA ARG A 335 -8.10 14.92 -19.35
C ARG A 335 -6.94 15.85 -19.72
N PHE A 336 -5.70 15.37 -19.56
CA PHE A 336 -4.49 16.15 -19.81
C PHE A 336 -3.54 15.44 -20.78
N PRO A 337 -3.91 15.31 -22.08
CA PRO A 337 -3.10 14.56 -23.04
C PRO A 337 -1.72 15.20 -23.29
N ARG A 338 -1.56 16.48 -22.95
CA ARG A 338 -0.30 17.23 -23.07
C ARG A 338 0.36 17.51 -21.71
N LEU A 339 -0.03 16.78 -20.66
CA LEU A 339 0.61 16.92 -19.34
C LEU A 339 2.13 16.75 -19.48
N ARG A 340 2.89 17.64 -18.89
CA ARG A 340 4.36 17.60 -18.90
C ARG A 340 4.92 17.92 -17.53
N ALA A 341 6.06 17.30 -17.22
CA ALA A 341 6.83 17.59 -16.03
C ALA A 341 7.45 18.98 -16.10
N GLU A 342 7.38 19.72 -15.00
CA GLU A 342 8.18 20.93 -14.76
C GLU A 342 9.27 20.59 -13.70
N PHE A 343 9.78 19.36 -13.76
CA PHE A 343 10.84 18.80 -12.92
C PHE A 343 11.69 17.82 -13.74
N THR A 344 12.91 17.53 -13.26
CA THR A 344 13.72 16.41 -13.75
C THR A 344 13.88 15.39 -12.62
N PRO A 345 14.29 14.13 -12.90
CA PRO A 345 14.49 13.10 -11.88
C PRO A 345 15.36 13.56 -10.71
N GLU A 346 16.36 14.42 -10.98
CA GLU A 346 17.33 14.94 -10.01
C GLU A 346 16.73 16.02 -9.10
N THR A 347 15.70 16.74 -9.57
CA THR A 347 15.07 17.84 -8.82
C THR A 347 13.84 17.39 -8.02
N ILE A 348 13.48 16.11 -8.08
CA ILE A 348 12.35 15.59 -7.30
C ILE A 348 12.71 15.55 -5.82
N GLU A 349 11.91 16.24 -5.02
CA GLU A 349 11.95 16.13 -3.58
C GLU A 349 11.16 14.90 -3.12
N TRP A 350 11.86 13.96 -2.49
CA TRP A 350 11.25 12.72 -1.98
C TRP A 350 10.97 12.81 -0.48
N ARG A 351 9.88 12.20 -0.04
CA ARG A 351 9.60 12.04 1.39
C ARG A 351 10.66 11.10 2.00
N VAL A 352 11.35 11.59 3.02
CA VAL A 352 12.45 10.88 3.67
C VAL A 352 11.97 10.25 4.98
N GLY A 353 12.54 9.10 5.34
CA GLY A 353 12.25 8.42 6.61
C GLY A 353 10.86 7.80 6.70
N GLN A 354 10.19 7.57 5.57
CA GLN A 354 8.93 6.85 5.48
C GLN A 354 9.13 5.42 4.97
N MET A 355 8.20 4.51 5.28
CA MET A 355 8.24 3.13 4.82
C MET A 355 8.07 3.03 3.30
N THR A 356 7.30 3.94 2.71
CA THR A 356 7.11 4.04 1.27
C THR A 356 7.94 5.18 0.69
N ARG A 357 8.28 5.04 -0.59
CA ARG A 357 8.87 6.11 -1.39
C ARG A 357 7.75 6.88 -2.08
N SER A 358 7.69 8.18 -1.90
CA SER A 358 6.76 9.04 -2.63
C SER A 358 7.34 10.42 -2.84
N PRO A 359 7.01 11.11 -3.96
CA PRO A 359 7.40 12.48 -4.16
C PRO A 359 6.65 13.39 -3.18
N LEU A 360 7.36 14.40 -2.65
CA LEU A 360 6.78 15.41 -1.79
C LEU A 360 5.92 16.39 -2.63
N ARG A 361 6.44 16.72 -3.81
CA ARG A 361 5.86 17.67 -4.75
C ARG A 361 6.24 17.30 -6.18
N LEU A 362 5.30 17.48 -7.13
CA LEU A 362 5.52 17.30 -8.57
C LEU A 362 4.83 18.42 -9.35
N PRO A 363 5.53 19.52 -9.68
CA PRO A 363 4.96 20.57 -10.52
C PRO A 363 4.80 20.10 -11.96
N VAL A 364 3.60 20.31 -12.52
CA VAL A 364 3.27 19.94 -13.91
C VAL A 364 2.51 21.05 -14.62
N SER A 365 2.54 21.01 -15.96
CA SER A 365 1.77 21.90 -16.83
C SER A 365 1.08 21.11 -17.95
N TRP A 366 -0.03 21.66 -18.54
CA TRP A 366 -0.81 20.99 -19.60
C TRP A 366 -1.37 22.00 -20.62
#